data_0591014f2a44b8ddee3b93b3c5a83b3b
#
_entry.id   0591014f2a44b8ddee3b93b3c5a83b3b
#
_cell.length_a   1.000
_cell.length_b   1.000
_cell.length_c   1.000
_cell.angle_alpha   90.00
_cell.angle_beta   90.00
_cell.angle_gamma   90.00
#
_symmetry.space_group_name_H-M   'P 1'
#
loop_
_entity.id
_entity.type
_entity.pdbx_description
1 polymer ?
#
loop_
_entity_poly.entity_id
_entity_poly.type
_entity_poly.pdbx_seq_one_letter_code
_entity_poly.pdbx_strand_id
1 'polypeptide(L)'
;MTKSDQPLHAPSIPNAFYAPTLLPAIEELLARGVDRDSIEGLFRRSLFELRTPFMRIPLFMSRRFWAFALEQTGDPLIGLAAGRRFVSTATNGLTYLFDVADSLDSACQYFVRFFPFFNGHFQARIVRDDDRVELRLLDRGSVRTNAATTDYILISLCSMLRRKFLASGLERDPILGVGLAGACTVNPQEHEQAFRAPVQWGQAQHSIRLDPQLFVIPLTPGNHELEHTLVELLEQTRRNSEPTLLEQVCDHLIADLAEANWQQFCNSQHLLERTAARRLKALGWSFSELLDEYRRYRAEDFLQGTDLELVEISDRLGYSDVQSFNRACLRWLGCAPGAWRTRQGQ
;
A
#
# COMPACT_ATOMS: atom_id res chain seq x y z
N MET A 1 -3.61 -29.32 35.18
CA MET A 1 -2.57 -28.27 34.98
C MET A 1 -2.48 -28.02 33.49
N THR A 2 -3.22 -27.04 33.03
CA THR A 2 -3.38 -26.64 31.65
C THR A 2 -2.19 -25.76 31.23
N LYS A 3 -1.52 -26.13 30.12
CA LYS A 3 -0.44 -25.37 29.52
C LYS A 3 -1.00 -23.99 29.11
N SER A 4 -0.33 -22.92 29.58
CA SER A 4 -0.58 -21.55 29.33
C SER A 4 -0.67 -21.25 27.83
N ASP A 5 -1.81 -20.71 27.40
CA ASP A 5 -1.97 -19.95 26.17
C ASP A 5 -1.06 -18.70 26.27
N GLN A 6 0.16 -18.79 25.77
CA GLN A 6 0.89 -17.60 25.35
C GLN A 6 0.20 -17.04 24.11
N PRO A 7 -0.16 -15.75 24.07
CA PRO A 7 -0.67 -15.15 22.86
C PRO A 7 0.43 -15.27 21.81
N LEU A 8 0.15 -16.05 20.76
CA LEU A 8 0.93 -16.06 19.53
C LEU A 8 1.14 -14.60 19.12
N HIS A 9 2.37 -14.11 19.14
CA HIS A 9 2.71 -12.80 18.60
C HIS A 9 2.06 -12.71 17.22
N ALA A 10 1.09 -11.81 17.08
CA ALA A 10 0.54 -11.50 15.76
C ALA A 10 1.73 -11.11 14.88
N PRO A 11 1.97 -11.81 13.76
CA PRO A 11 3.10 -11.50 12.91
C PRO A 11 3.01 -10.02 12.53
N SER A 12 4.12 -9.29 12.70
CA SER A 12 4.18 -7.88 12.37
C SER A 12 3.80 -7.70 10.89
N ILE A 13 2.88 -6.76 10.63
CA ILE A 13 2.52 -6.41 9.25
C ILE A 13 3.76 -5.77 8.63
N PRO A 14 4.26 -6.27 7.49
CA PRO A 14 5.50 -5.77 6.90
C PRO A 14 5.36 -4.31 6.44
N ASN A 15 6.42 -3.51 6.58
CA ASN A 15 6.53 -2.18 5.97
C ASN A 15 6.95 -2.29 4.49
N ALA A 16 6.29 -3.20 3.81
CA ALA A 16 6.50 -3.53 2.41
C ALA A 16 5.17 -3.90 1.76
N PHE A 17 5.16 -4.01 0.45
CA PHE A 17 4.05 -4.56 -0.31
C PHE A 17 4.56 -5.54 -1.38
N TYR A 18 3.68 -6.39 -1.87
CA TYR A 18 4.02 -7.34 -2.91
C TYR A 18 4.12 -6.65 -4.26
N ALA A 19 5.28 -6.74 -4.92
CA ALA A 19 5.54 -6.15 -6.24
C ALA A 19 4.51 -6.58 -7.30
N PRO A 20 4.08 -7.85 -7.38
CA PRO A 20 3.06 -8.27 -8.33
C PRO A 20 1.73 -7.52 -8.24
N THR A 21 1.40 -6.94 -7.10
CA THR A 21 0.18 -6.13 -6.96
C THR A 21 0.22 -4.84 -7.79
N LEU A 22 1.39 -4.36 -8.21
CA LEU A 22 1.53 -3.20 -9.10
C LEU A 22 1.54 -3.56 -10.60
N LEU A 23 1.60 -4.85 -10.97
CA LEU A 23 1.68 -5.24 -12.38
C LEU A 23 0.56 -4.66 -13.24
N PRO A 24 -0.72 -4.65 -12.81
CA PRO A 24 -1.79 -4.02 -13.58
C PRO A 24 -1.56 -2.53 -13.82
N ALA A 25 -0.98 -1.82 -12.84
CA ALA A 25 -0.63 -0.42 -12.98
C ALA A 25 0.56 -0.20 -13.92
N ILE A 26 1.56 -1.07 -13.86
CA ILE A 26 2.68 -1.08 -14.81
C ILE A 26 2.19 -1.34 -16.23
N GLU A 27 1.27 -2.28 -16.41
CA GLU A 27 0.66 -2.59 -17.72
C GLU A 27 -0.15 -1.40 -18.26
N GLU A 28 -0.83 -0.65 -17.40
CA GLU A 28 -1.50 0.60 -17.79
C GLU A 28 -0.50 1.64 -18.30
N LEU A 29 0.63 1.85 -17.61
CA LEU A 29 1.67 2.78 -18.03
C LEU A 29 2.29 2.37 -19.38
N LEU A 30 2.61 1.10 -19.56
CA LEU A 30 3.13 0.58 -20.82
C LEU A 30 2.13 0.76 -21.98
N ALA A 31 0.83 0.53 -21.73
CA ALA A 31 -0.23 0.74 -22.71
C ALA A 31 -0.39 2.22 -23.11
N ARG A 32 -0.01 3.14 -22.23
CA ARG A 32 0.04 4.59 -22.51
C ARG A 32 1.36 5.05 -23.12
N GLY A 33 2.28 4.13 -23.43
CA GLY A 33 3.55 4.43 -24.09
C GLY A 33 4.68 4.87 -23.16
N VAL A 34 4.52 4.69 -21.85
CA VAL A 34 5.62 4.94 -20.90
C VAL A 34 6.72 3.91 -21.14
N ASP A 35 7.95 4.40 -21.24
CA ASP A 35 9.10 3.56 -21.55
C ASP A 35 9.39 2.51 -20.47
N ARG A 36 9.67 1.29 -20.91
CA ARG A 36 9.93 0.15 -20.04
C ARG A 36 11.19 0.35 -19.19
N ASP A 37 12.27 0.84 -19.79
CA ASP A 37 13.54 1.00 -19.10
C ASP A 37 13.44 2.06 -17.99
N SER A 38 12.59 3.07 -18.20
CA SER A 38 12.25 4.08 -17.20
C SER A 38 11.54 3.47 -15.98
N ILE A 39 10.60 2.54 -16.22
CA ILE A 39 9.90 1.82 -15.14
C ILE A 39 10.88 0.89 -14.40
N GLU A 40 11.67 0.11 -15.12
CA GLU A 40 12.68 -0.80 -14.54
C GLU A 40 13.75 -0.02 -13.75
N GLY A 41 14.17 1.14 -14.27
CA GLY A 41 15.09 2.06 -13.59
C GLY A 41 14.52 2.62 -12.28
N LEU A 42 13.22 2.93 -12.24
CA LEU A 42 12.53 3.38 -11.03
C LEU A 42 12.63 2.34 -9.90
N PHE A 43 12.36 1.07 -10.22
CA PHE A 43 12.39 -0.03 -9.26
C PHE A 43 13.81 -0.59 -9.02
N ARG A 44 14.77 -0.26 -9.88
CA ARG A 44 16.11 -0.90 -9.95
C ARG A 44 15.99 -2.43 -10.11
N ARG A 45 14.96 -2.86 -10.82
CA ARG A 45 14.57 -4.25 -11.06
C ARG A 45 13.94 -4.37 -12.44
N SER A 46 14.19 -5.50 -13.10
CA SER A 46 13.48 -5.83 -14.32
C SER A 46 12.00 -6.13 -14.06
N LEU A 47 11.15 -5.93 -15.05
CA LEU A 47 9.75 -6.33 -14.97
C LEU A 47 9.58 -7.84 -14.76
N PHE A 48 10.56 -8.64 -15.19
CA PHE A 48 10.59 -10.07 -14.92
C PHE A 48 10.75 -10.37 -13.42
N GLU A 49 11.70 -9.68 -12.76
CA GLU A 49 11.89 -9.80 -11.31
C GLU A 49 10.65 -9.34 -10.54
N LEU A 50 10.00 -8.22 -10.94
CA LEU A 50 8.79 -7.73 -10.30
C LEU A 50 7.61 -8.70 -10.39
N ARG A 51 7.63 -9.64 -11.34
CA ARG A 51 6.63 -10.72 -11.47
C ARG A 51 6.90 -11.91 -10.56
N THR A 52 8.07 -11.95 -9.90
CA THR A 52 8.42 -13.07 -9.02
C THR A 52 7.41 -13.17 -7.89
N PRO A 53 6.78 -14.35 -7.69
CA PRO A 53 5.86 -14.56 -6.59
C PRO A 53 6.48 -14.20 -5.24
N PHE A 54 5.71 -13.54 -4.40
CA PHE A 54 6.12 -13.10 -3.05
C PHE A 54 7.28 -12.11 -3.00
N MET A 55 7.68 -11.53 -4.14
CA MET A 55 8.65 -10.43 -4.12
C MET A 55 8.06 -9.23 -3.39
N ARG A 56 8.76 -8.75 -2.36
CA ARG A 56 8.36 -7.58 -1.57
C ARG A 56 9.28 -6.40 -1.87
N ILE A 57 8.68 -5.23 -1.93
CA ILE A 57 9.37 -3.95 -2.11
C ILE A 57 8.94 -2.96 -1.02
N PRO A 58 9.82 -2.05 -0.60
CA PRO A 58 9.52 -1.08 0.46
C PRO A 58 8.31 -0.19 0.14
N LEU A 59 7.56 0.21 1.17
CA LEU A 59 6.35 1.04 1.01
C LEU A 59 6.59 2.36 0.27
N PHE A 60 7.73 3.00 0.49
CA PHE A 60 8.03 4.25 -0.20
C PHE A 60 8.07 4.10 -1.73
N MET A 61 8.38 2.91 -2.25
CA MET A 61 8.37 2.65 -3.69
C MET A 61 6.98 2.78 -4.31
N SER A 62 5.91 2.47 -3.55
CA SER A 62 4.54 2.73 -4.01
C SER A 62 4.30 4.22 -4.27
N ARG A 63 4.65 5.08 -3.31
CA ARG A 63 4.50 6.53 -3.45
C ARG A 63 5.32 7.07 -4.63
N ARG A 64 6.54 6.59 -4.76
CA ARG A 64 7.46 6.94 -5.84
C ARG A 64 6.93 6.51 -7.21
N PHE A 65 6.39 5.29 -7.29
CA PHE A 65 5.77 4.77 -8.52
C PHE A 65 4.59 5.62 -8.97
N TRP A 66 3.67 5.97 -8.06
CA TRP A 66 2.51 6.76 -8.43
C TRP A 66 2.85 8.22 -8.74
N ALA A 67 3.86 8.79 -8.08
CA ALA A 67 4.38 10.11 -8.47
C ALA A 67 4.97 10.09 -9.89
N PHE A 68 5.77 9.07 -10.21
CA PHE A 68 6.29 8.82 -11.56
C PHE A 68 5.15 8.60 -12.57
N ALA A 69 4.16 7.80 -12.23
CA ALA A 69 3.00 7.54 -13.10
C ALA A 69 2.25 8.84 -13.46
N LEU A 70 2.02 9.69 -12.46
CA LEU A 70 1.40 10.99 -12.66
C LEU A 70 2.26 11.91 -13.54
N GLU A 71 3.56 11.97 -13.30
CA GLU A 71 4.50 12.78 -14.08
C GLU A 71 4.53 12.34 -15.55
N GLN A 72 4.58 11.03 -15.82
CA GLN A 72 4.66 10.49 -17.18
C GLN A 72 3.36 10.61 -17.96
N THR A 73 2.22 10.54 -17.28
CA THR A 73 0.92 10.51 -17.97
C THR A 73 0.17 11.84 -17.91
N GLY A 74 0.48 12.70 -16.95
CA GLY A 74 -0.30 13.91 -16.65
C GLY A 74 -1.73 13.62 -16.20
N ASP A 75 -2.08 12.35 -15.91
CA ASP A 75 -3.45 11.94 -15.59
C ASP A 75 -3.63 11.78 -14.07
N PRO A 76 -4.35 12.67 -13.39
CA PRO A 76 -4.60 12.59 -11.97
C PRO A 76 -5.43 11.37 -11.56
N LEU A 77 -6.11 10.72 -12.51
CA LEU A 77 -6.95 9.53 -12.31
C LEU A 77 -6.25 8.24 -12.71
N ILE A 78 -4.94 8.25 -12.89
CA ILE A 78 -4.16 7.08 -13.30
C ILE A 78 -4.35 5.88 -12.35
N GLY A 79 -4.57 6.12 -11.05
CA GLY A 79 -4.88 5.08 -10.08
C GLY A 79 -6.18 4.33 -10.39
N LEU A 80 -7.24 5.07 -10.76
CA LEU A 80 -8.52 4.48 -11.16
C LEU A 80 -8.39 3.69 -12.47
N ALA A 81 -7.69 4.23 -13.45
CA ALA A 81 -7.47 3.55 -14.74
C ALA A 81 -6.72 2.23 -14.54
N ALA A 82 -5.65 2.24 -13.77
CA ALA A 82 -4.85 1.07 -13.45
C ALA A 82 -5.62 0.01 -12.66
N GLY A 83 -6.42 0.43 -11.67
CA GLY A 83 -7.16 -0.51 -10.83
C GLY A 83 -8.28 -1.25 -11.57
N ARG A 84 -8.80 -0.70 -12.66
CA ARG A 84 -9.72 -1.40 -13.56
C ARG A 84 -9.08 -2.59 -14.30
N ARG A 85 -7.74 -2.60 -14.44
CA ARG A 85 -6.98 -3.72 -15.01
C ARG A 85 -6.63 -4.81 -14.00
N PHE A 86 -7.01 -4.63 -12.73
CA PHE A 86 -6.65 -5.57 -11.68
C PHE A 86 -7.17 -6.98 -11.98
N VAL A 87 -6.29 -7.96 -11.90
CA VAL A 87 -6.56 -9.38 -12.19
C VAL A 87 -6.30 -10.27 -11.00
N SER A 88 -6.95 -11.43 -10.96
CA SER A 88 -6.90 -12.36 -9.82
C SER A 88 -5.50 -12.91 -9.52
N THR A 89 -4.60 -12.90 -10.50
CA THR A 89 -3.23 -13.43 -10.33
C THR A 89 -2.30 -12.50 -9.55
N ALA A 90 -2.68 -11.22 -9.36
CA ALA A 90 -1.79 -10.21 -8.76
C ALA A 90 -1.53 -10.41 -7.25
N THR A 91 -2.30 -11.22 -6.55
CA THR A 91 -2.21 -11.40 -5.08
C THR A 91 -1.92 -12.84 -4.64
N ASN A 92 -1.31 -13.66 -5.49
CA ASN A 92 -0.82 -14.99 -5.13
C ASN A 92 -1.79 -15.85 -4.28
N GLY A 93 -3.08 -15.81 -4.60
CA GLY A 93 -4.10 -16.64 -3.94
C GLY A 93 -5.17 -15.86 -3.17
N LEU A 94 -4.93 -14.65 -2.68
CA LEU A 94 -5.94 -13.88 -1.94
C LEU A 94 -7.19 -13.60 -2.81
N THR A 95 -7.01 -13.20 -4.07
CA THR A 95 -8.13 -12.96 -4.98
C THR A 95 -8.86 -14.23 -5.37
N TYR A 96 -8.16 -15.36 -5.47
CA TYR A 96 -8.82 -16.66 -5.67
C TYR A 96 -9.64 -17.07 -4.46
N LEU A 97 -9.10 -16.86 -3.25
CA LEU A 97 -9.82 -17.11 -2.01
C LEU A 97 -11.08 -16.23 -1.92
N PHE A 98 -10.96 -14.98 -2.35
CA PHE A 98 -12.10 -14.07 -2.47
C PHE A 98 -13.15 -14.60 -3.45
N ASP A 99 -12.73 -15.13 -4.61
CA ASP A 99 -13.63 -15.65 -5.64
C ASP A 99 -14.35 -16.95 -5.21
N VAL A 100 -13.70 -17.83 -4.43
CA VAL A 100 -14.31 -19.12 -3.97
C VAL A 100 -15.14 -18.99 -2.70
N ALA A 101 -15.05 -17.90 -1.96
CA ALA A 101 -15.85 -17.64 -0.78
C ALA A 101 -17.37 -17.77 -1.08
N ASP A 102 -18.18 -18.20 -0.13
CA ASP A 102 -19.61 -18.46 -0.32
C ASP A 102 -20.51 -17.22 -0.29
N SER A 103 -20.01 -16.11 0.26
CA SER A 103 -20.73 -14.85 0.42
C SER A 103 -19.79 -13.65 0.28
N LEU A 104 -20.32 -12.42 0.20
CA LEU A 104 -19.48 -11.22 0.31
C LEU A 104 -18.90 -11.06 1.71
N ASP A 105 -19.62 -11.52 2.72
CA ASP A 105 -19.13 -11.51 4.09
C ASP A 105 -17.84 -12.33 4.24
N SER A 106 -17.86 -13.60 3.88
CA SER A 106 -16.67 -14.46 3.95
C SER A 106 -15.53 -13.94 3.08
N ALA A 107 -15.84 -13.47 1.86
CA ALA A 107 -14.85 -12.83 0.98
C ALA A 107 -14.17 -11.62 1.64
N CYS A 108 -14.94 -10.72 2.25
CA CYS A 108 -14.41 -9.57 2.96
C CYS A 108 -13.65 -9.96 4.24
N GLN A 109 -14.05 -11.02 4.95
CA GLN A 109 -13.29 -11.54 6.10
C GLN A 109 -11.92 -12.06 5.67
N TYR A 110 -11.80 -12.78 4.54
CA TYR A 110 -10.51 -13.20 3.97
C TYR A 110 -9.67 -12.00 3.56
N PHE A 111 -10.29 -10.98 2.96
CA PHE A 111 -9.59 -9.74 2.64
C PHE A 111 -9.03 -9.08 3.91
N VAL A 112 -9.83 -8.88 4.93
CA VAL A 112 -9.40 -8.29 6.21
C VAL A 112 -8.24 -9.10 6.83
N ARG A 113 -8.31 -10.43 6.78
CA ARG A 113 -7.30 -11.32 7.36
C ARG A 113 -5.97 -11.28 6.63
N PHE A 114 -5.97 -11.29 5.30
CA PHE A 114 -4.77 -11.52 4.51
C PHE A 114 -4.25 -10.26 3.78
N PHE A 115 -5.09 -9.28 3.50
CA PHE A 115 -4.68 -8.07 2.78
C PHE A 115 -3.49 -7.34 3.41
N PRO A 116 -3.39 -7.18 4.75
CA PRO A 116 -2.24 -6.50 5.35
C PRO A 116 -0.90 -7.21 5.09
N PHE A 117 -0.92 -8.49 4.76
CA PHE A 117 0.28 -9.24 4.38
C PHE A 117 0.76 -8.88 2.97
N PHE A 118 -0.16 -8.53 2.06
CA PHE A 118 0.15 -8.12 0.69
C PHE A 118 0.41 -6.62 0.56
N ASN A 119 -0.15 -5.82 1.46
CA ASN A 119 -0.07 -4.37 1.42
C ASN A 119 0.08 -3.78 2.82
N GLY A 120 1.30 -3.35 3.14
CA GLY A 120 1.62 -2.77 4.44
C GLY A 120 1.11 -1.34 4.66
N HIS A 121 0.54 -0.66 3.65
CA HIS A 121 -0.01 0.69 3.79
C HIS A 121 -1.27 0.72 4.65
N PHE A 122 -2.14 -0.28 4.48
CA PHE A 122 -3.47 -0.27 5.10
C PHE A 122 -3.71 -1.51 5.96
N GLN A 123 -4.54 -1.31 6.96
CA GLN A 123 -5.26 -2.36 7.64
C GLN A 123 -6.72 -2.30 7.19
N ALA A 124 -7.32 -3.44 6.87
CA ALA A 124 -8.74 -3.52 6.53
C ALA A 124 -9.57 -3.90 7.75
N ARG A 125 -10.80 -3.39 7.85
CA ARG A 125 -11.79 -3.77 8.87
C ARG A 125 -13.19 -3.76 8.29
N ILE A 126 -14.03 -4.68 8.75
CA ILE A 126 -15.48 -4.65 8.50
C ILE A 126 -16.13 -3.99 9.69
N VAL A 127 -16.92 -2.97 9.44
CA VAL A 127 -17.78 -2.30 10.44
C VAL A 127 -19.22 -2.60 10.08
N ARG A 128 -20.00 -3.10 11.06
CA ARG A 128 -21.40 -3.45 10.90
C ARG A 128 -22.23 -2.87 12.01
N ASP A 129 -23.39 -2.40 11.65
CA ASP A 129 -24.54 -2.16 12.52
C ASP A 129 -25.80 -2.66 11.80
N ASP A 130 -27.00 -2.44 12.37
CA ASP A 130 -28.26 -3.02 11.88
C ASP A 130 -28.57 -2.63 10.41
N ASP A 131 -28.18 -1.41 9.99
CA ASP A 131 -28.50 -0.87 8.67
C ASP A 131 -27.27 -0.59 7.79
N ARG A 132 -26.07 -0.92 8.28
CA ARG A 132 -24.83 -0.50 7.62
C ARG A 132 -23.77 -1.56 7.63
N VAL A 133 -23.18 -1.79 6.47
CA VAL A 133 -21.95 -2.59 6.31
C VAL A 133 -20.92 -1.76 5.56
N GLU A 134 -19.74 -1.61 6.15
CA GLU A 134 -18.60 -0.93 5.54
C GLU A 134 -17.33 -1.77 5.63
N LEU A 135 -16.65 -1.90 4.51
CA LEU A 135 -15.27 -2.33 4.46
C LEU A 135 -14.38 -1.09 4.49
N ARG A 136 -13.67 -0.88 5.60
CA ARG A 136 -12.80 0.28 5.84
C ARG A 136 -11.34 -0.06 5.64
N LEU A 137 -10.61 0.87 5.04
CA LEU A 137 -9.15 0.86 4.95
C LEU A 137 -8.60 1.92 5.89
N LEU A 138 -7.81 1.48 6.87
CA LEU A 138 -7.16 2.32 7.88
C LEU A 138 -5.70 2.47 7.49
N ASP A 139 -5.26 3.71 7.27
CA ASP A 139 -3.85 4.01 7.03
C ASP A 139 -3.01 3.66 8.26
N ARG A 140 -1.89 2.98 8.07
CA ARG A 140 -0.97 2.61 9.14
C ARG A 140 0.02 3.71 9.50
N GLY A 141 0.09 4.76 8.71
CA GLY A 141 0.87 5.97 8.99
C GLY A 141 2.39 5.83 8.87
N SER A 142 2.92 4.66 8.54
CA SER A 142 4.38 4.45 8.39
C SER A 142 4.94 5.18 7.16
N VAL A 143 4.20 5.19 6.08
CA VAL A 143 4.43 5.98 4.86
C VAL A 143 3.06 6.39 4.32
N ARG A 144 2.77 7.70 4.25
CA ARG A 144 1.51 8.19 3.70
C ARG A 144 1.33 7.74 2.24
N THR A 145 0.13 7.30 1.93
CA THR A 145 -0.26 7.01 0.56
C THR A 145 -0.65 8.30 -0.18
N ASN A 146 -0.50 8.29 -1.50
CA ASN A 146 -1.09 9.33 -2.33
C ASN A 146 -2.48 8.90 -2.85
N ALA A 147 -3.23 9.85 -3.42
CA ALA A 147 -4.58 9.58 -3.94
C ALA A 147 -4.60 8.42 -4.96
N ALA A 148 -3.62 8.35 -5.85
CA ALA A 148 -3.56 7.28 -6.87
C ALA A 148 -3.39 5.88 -6.27
N THR A 149 -2.64 5.72 -5.16
CA THR A 149 -2.55 4.45 -4.43
C THR A 149 -3.91 4.02 -3.89
N THR A 150 -4.61 4.96 -3.27
CA THR A 150 -5.94 4.71 -2.67
C THR A 150 -6.97 4.39 -3.73
N ASP A 151 -7.02 5.18 -4.79
CA ASP A 151 -7.91 4.97 -5.93
C ASP A 151 -7.69 3.59 -6.56
N TYR A 152 -6.43 3.23 -6.78
CA TYR A 152 -6.05 1.91 -7.30
C TYR A 152 -6.57 0.77 -6.44
N ILE A 153 -6.38 0.83 -5.13
CA ILE A 153 -6.82 -0.21 -4.21
C ILE A 153 -8.34 -0.29 -4.15
N LEU A 154 -9.01 0.86 -3.98
CA LEU A 154 -10.47 0.89 -3.85
C LEU A 154 -11.19 0.45 -5.12
N ILE A 155 -10.75 0.91 -6.30
CA ILE A 155 -11.40 0.50 -7.55
C ILE A 155 -11.15 -0.98 -7.87
N SER A 156 -9.95 -1.50 -7.53
CA SER A 156 -9.63 -2.92 -7.65
C SER A 156 -10.56 -3.75 -6.77
N LEU A 157 -10.77 -3.30 -5.52
CA LEU A 157 -11.63 -3.99 -4.56
C LEU A 157 -13.12 -3.91 -4.98
N CYS A 158 -13.59 -2.76 -5.44
CA CYS A 158 -14.94 -2.62 -6.01
C CYS A 158 -15.14 -3.56 -7.21
N SER A 159 -14.13 -3.69 -8.05
CA SER A 159 -14.18 -4.61 -9.20
C SER A 159 -14.24 -6.07 -8.77
N MET A 160 -13.50 -6.46 -7.74
CA MET A 160 -13.53 -7.82 -7.16
C MET A 160 -14.91 -8.13 -6.55
N LEU A 161 -15.48 -7.22 -5.76
CA LEU A 161 -16.80 -7.37 -5.13
C LEU A 161 -17.89 -7.56 -6.20
N ARG A 162 -17.90 -6.72 -7.22
CA ARG A 162 -18.86 -6.83 -8.33
C ARG A 162 -18.71 -8.11 -9.14
N ARG A 163 -17.46 -8.48 -9.47
CA ARG A 163 -17.18 -9.70 -10.23
C ARG A 163 -17.72 -10.93 -9.51
N LYS A 164 -17.46 -11.04 -8.21
CA LYS A 164 -17.98 -12.12 -7.39
C LYS A 164 -19.51 -12.17 -7.42
N PHE A 165 -20.14 -11.01 -7.29
CA PHE A 165 -21.59 -10.89 -7.25
C PHE A 165 -22.23 -11.26 -8.61
N LEU A 166 -21.68 -10.72 -9.70
CA LEU A 166 -22.13 -11.03 -11.08
C LEU A 166 -21.95 -12.51 -11.44
N ALA A 167 -20.85 -13.14 -10.99
CA ALA A 167 -20.61 -14.57 -11.22
C ALA A 167 -21.70 -15.45 -10.59
N SER A 168 -22.47 -14.94 -9.63
CA SER A 168 -23.58 -15.63 -8.98
C SER A 168 -24.94 -15.40 -9.67
N GLY A 169 -24.96 -14.73 -10.83
CA GLY A 169 -26.17 -14.45 -11.59
C GLY A 169 -27.06 -13.35 -11.00
N LEU A 170 -26.55 -12.56 -10.09
CA LEU A 170 -27.28 -11.45 -9.47
C LEU A 170 -26.98 -10.14 -10.19
N GLU A 171 -28.01 -9.39 -10.57
CA GLU A 171 -27.87 -8.15 -11.35
C GLU A 171 -27.73 -6.89 -10.48
N ARG A 172 -28.08 -6.99 -9.20
CA ARG A 172 -28.05 -5.86 -8.27
C ARG A 172 -26.63 -5.53 -7.83
N ASP A 173 -26.20 -4.25 -7.89
CA ASP A 173 -24.87 -3.84 -7.44
C ASP A 173 -24.79 -3.90 -5.90
N PRO A 174 -23.85 -4.62 -5.30
CA PRO A 174 -23.69 -4.69 -3.85
C PRO A 174 -23.09 -3.42 -3.24
N ILE A 175 -22.56 -2.49 -4.05
CA ILE A 175 -21.88 -1.29 -3.57
C ILE A 175 -22.84 -0.11 -3.55
N LEU A 176 -23.07 0.43 -2.35
CA LEU A 176 -23.93 1.58 -2.11
C LEU A 176 -23.19 2.93 -2.14
N GLY A 177 -21.86 2.93 -2.05
CA GLY A 177 -21.05 4.13 -2.10
C GLY A 177 -19.62 3.91 -1.65
N VAL A 178 -18.77 4.92 -1.92
CA VAL A 178 -17.35 4.93 -1.56
C VAL A 178 -17.05 6.17 -0.71
N GLY A 179 -16.34 5.99 0.40
CA GLY A 179 -15.84 7.06 1.24
C GLY A 179 -14.35 7.28 1.01
N LEU A 180 -13.93 8.53 0.80
CA LEU A 180 -12.54 8.92 0.64
C LEU A 180 -12.10 9.87 1.75
N ALA A 181 -10.96 9.56 2.39
CA ALA A 181 -10.38 10.32 3.50
C ALA A 181 -9.58 11.48 2.96
N GLY A 182 -9.95 12.32 2.21
CA GLY A 182 -9.19 13.46 1.65
C GLY A 182 -10.12 14.46 0.99
N ALA A 183 -9.60 15.64 0.74
CA ALA A 183 -10.30 16.63 -0.06
C ALA A 183 -10.37 16.16 -1.52
N CYS A 184 -11.46 16.52 -2.20
CA CYS A 184 -11.58 16.30 -3.63
C CYS A 184 -10.63 17.26 -4.36
N THR A 185 -9.66 16.71 -5.09
CA THR A 185 -8.67 17.49 -5.86
C THR A 185 -8.93 17.47 -7.37
N VAL A 186 -9.94 16.70 -7.80
CA VAL A 186 -10.33 16.54 -9.21
C VAL A 186 -11.85 16.63 -9.31
N ASN A 187 -12.39 16.56 -10.53
CA ASN A 187 -13.84 16.57 -10.71
C ASN A 187 -14.50 15.36 -10.01
N PRO A 188 -15.39 15.56 -9.02
CA PRO A 188 -16.03 14.47 -8.28
C PRO A 188 -16.77 13.47 -9.17
N GLN A 189 -17.34 13.92 -10.27
CA GLN A 189 -18.12 13.08 -11.19
C GLN A 189 -17.26 12.01 -11.85
N GLU A 190 -15.97 12.25 -12.07
CA GLU A 190 -15.06 11.25 -12.66
C GLU A 190 -14.82 10.07 -11.72
N HIS A 191 -14.73 10.34 -10.41
CA HIS A 191 -14.67 9.29 -9.39
C HIS A 191 -15.98 8.51 -9.30
N GLU A 192 -17.13 9.20 -9.27
CA GLU A 192 -18.44 8.53 -9.24
C GLU A 192 -18.66 7.64 -10.46
N GLN A 193 -18.29 8.11 -11.65
CA GLN A 193 -18.32 7.31 -12.86
C GLN A 193 -17.36 6.12 -12.81
N ALA A 194 -16.16 6.33 -12.28
CA ALA A 194 -15.17 5.27 -12.12
C ALA A 194 -15.66 4.19 -11.17
N PHE A 195 -16.08 4.59 -9.98
CA PHE A 195 -16.59 3.69 -8.95
C PHE A 195 -17.99 3.14 -9.27
N ARG A 196 -18.73 3.76 -10.18
CA ARG A 196 -20.13 3.45 -10.47
C ARG A 196 -21.00 3.48 -9.20
N ALA A 197 -20.68 4.40 -8.30
CA ALA A 197 -21.33 4.56 -7.00
C ALA A 197 -21.11 6.00 -6.50
N PRO A 198 -22.01 6.55 -5.66
CA PRO A 198 -21.80 7.83 -5.00
C PRO A 198 -20.50 7.88 -4.21
N VAL A 199 -19.74 8.99 -4.32
CA VAL A 199 -18.48 9.21 -3.61
C VAL A 199 -18.62 10.29 -2.56
N GLN A 200 -18.23 10.00 -1.33
CA GLN A 200 -18.22 10.95 -0.21
C GLN A 200 -16.78 11.29 0.16
N TRP A 201 -16.42 12.55 0.02
CA TRP A 201 -15.11 13.09 0.35
C TRP A 201 -15.01 13.57 1.80
N GLY A 202 -13.79 13.77 2.29
CA GLY A 202 -13.55 14.30 3.63
C GLY A 202 -13.92 13.33 4.76
N GLN A 203 -13.96 12.04 4.46
CA GLN A 203 -14.25 11.02 5.47
C GLN A 203 -13.04 10.80 6.39
N ALA A 204 -13.27 10.32 7.62
CA ALA A 204 -12.20 9.97 8.55
C ALA A 204 -11.31 8.84 8.03
N GLN A 205 -11.85 7.96 7.20
CA GLN A 205 -11.16 6.79 6.64
C GLN A 205 -11.73 6.46 5.25
N HIS A 206 -10.93 5.76 4.45
CA HIS A 206 -11.42 5.22 3.18
C HIS A 206 -12.35 4.04 3.45
N SER A 207 -13.46 3.96 2.69
CA SER A 207 -14.45 2.89 2.89
C SER A 207 -15.22 2.55 1.62
N ILE A 208 -15.73 1.33 1.57
CA ILE A 208 -16.75 0.88 0.63
C ILE A 208 -17.98 0.50 1.43
N ARG A 209 -19.10 1.17 1.18
CA ARG A 209 -20.41 0.84 1.77
C ARG A 209 -21.06 -0.23 0.94
N LEU A 210 -21.50 -1.29 1.60
CA LEU A 210 -22.13 -2.46 1.01
C LEU A 210 -23.60 -2.58 1.43
N ASP A 211 -24.40 -3.15 0.56
CA ASP A 211 -25.80 -3.46 0.88
C ASP A 211 -25.85 -4.58 1.94
N PRO A 212 -26.38 -4.33 3.15
CA PRO A 212 -26.39 -5.31 4.23
C PRO A 212 -27.14 -6.59 3.87
N GLN A 213 -28.20 -6.49 3.05
CA GLN A 213 -28.99 -7.65 2.63
C GLN A 213 -28.21 -8.53 1.66
N LEU A 214 -27.48 -7.92 0.73
CA LEU A 214 -26.66 -8.63 -0.25
C LEU A 214 -25.37 -9.17 0.33
N PHE A 215 -24.91 -8.61 1.43
CA PHE A 215 -23.64 -8.95 2.05
C PHE A 215 -23.59 -10.36 2.63
N VAL A 216 -24.70 -10.84 3.16
CA VAL A 216 -24.80 -12.11 3.88
C VAL A 216 -25.44 -13.25 3.06
N ILE A 217 -26.00 -12.96 1.87
CA ILE A 217 -26.63 -14.00 1.07
C ILE A 217 -25.58 -14.98 0.52
N PRO A 218 -25.90 -16.29 0.48
CA PRO A 218 -25.08 -17.25 -0.24
C PRO A 218 -25.07 -16.93 -1.74
N LEU A 219 -23.87 -16.79 -2.31
CA LEU A 219 -23.70 -16.46 -3.74
C LEU A 219 -23.53 -17.68 -4.62
N THR A 220 -22.77 -18.66 -4.16
CA THR A 220 -22.52 -19.93 -4.85
C THR A 220 -22.30 -21.02 -3.83
N PRO A 221 -22.57 -22.31 -4.17
CA PRO A 221 -22.06 -23.41 -3.35
C PRO A 221 -20.52 -23.27 -3.25
N GLY A 222 -20.02 -23.00 -2.04
CA GLY A 222 -18.60 -22.83 -1.82
C GLY A 222 -17.83 -24.10 -2.21
N ASN A 223 -16.68 -23.90 -2.85
CA ASN A 223 -15.71 -25.00 -2.96
C ASN A 223 -14.84 -25.04 -1.68
N HIS A 224 -15.40 -25.62 -0.62
CA HIS A 224 -14.76 -25.65 0.71
C HIS A 224 -13.39 -26.33 0.72
N GLU A 225 -13.15 -27.29 -0.17
CA GLU A 225 -11.84 -27.95 -0.29
C GLU A 225 -10.79 -27.01 -0.85
N LEU A 226 -11.13 -26.29 -1.93
CA LEU A 226 -10.25 -25.28 -2.51
C LEU A 226 -10.05 -24.09 -1.56
N GLU A 227 -11.11 -23.65 -0.91
CA GLU A 227 -11.07 -22.60 0.11
C GLU A 227 -10.10 -22.94 1.24
N HIS A 228 -10.23 -24.14 1.82
CA HIS A 228 -9.34 -24.63 2.85
C HIS A 228 -7.88 -24.67 2.38
N THR A 229 -7.65 -25.22 1.19
CA THR A 229 -6.31 -25.30 0.58
C THR A 229 -5.68 -23.94 0.41
N LEU A 230 -6.43 -22.95 -0.08
CA LEU A 230 -5.95 -21.58 -0.27
C LEU A 230 -5.67 -20.88 1.08
N VAL A 231 -6.51 -21.07 2.08
CA VAL A 231 -6.29 -20.54 3.43
C VAL A 231 -5.02 -21.13 4.03
N GLU A 232 -4.82 -22.45 3.95
CA GLU A 232 -3.61 -23.09 4.45
C GLU A 232 -2.36 -22.58 3.72
N LEU A 233 -2.41 -22.46 2.40
CA LEU A 233 -1.32 -21.90 1.59
C LEU A 233 -0.94 -20.49 2.03
N LEU A 234 -1.92 -19.61 2.19
CA LEU A 234 -1.69 -18.23 2.61
C LEU A 234 -1.15 -18.14 4.05
N GLU A 235 -1.69 -18.95 4.97
CA GLU A 235 -1.19 -19.01 6.35
C GLU A 235 0.23 -19.58 6.42
N GLN A 236 0.54 -20.60 5.64
CA GLN A 236 1.88 -21.15 5.55
C GLN A 236 2.86 -20.15 4.97
N THR A 237 2.47 -19.46 3.88
CA THR A 237 3.26 -18.41 3.27
C THR A 237 3.54 -17.28 4.26
N ARG A 238 2.51 -16.85 5.01
CA ARG A 238 2.64 -15.81 6.03
C ARG A 238 3.58 -16.22 7.16
N ARG A 239 3.48 -17.46 7.64
CA ARG A 239 4.35 -17.98 8.72
C ARG A 239 5.80 -18.14 8.30
N ASN A 240 6.03 -18.56 7.06
CA ASN A 240 7.37 -18.81 6.51
C ASN A 240 8.02 -17.56 5.90
N SER A 241 7.31 -16.44 5.89
CA SER A 241 7.80 -15.21 5.30
C SER A 241 8.68 -14.45 6.30
N GLU A 242 9.97 -14.72 6.25
CA GLU A 242 10.95 -13.92 6.99
C GLU A 242 11.19 -12.57 6.30
N PRO A 243 11.37 -11.47 7.08
CA PRO A 243 11.73 -10.18 6.52
C PRO A 243 13.06 -10.27 5.77
N THR A 244 13.10 -9.79 4.55
CA THR A 244 14.36 -9.64 3.80
C THR A 244 15.26 -8.60 4.47
N LEU A 245 16.56 -8.63 4.18
CA LEU A 245 17.49 -7.61 4.68
C LEU A 245 17.02 -6.19 4.34
N LEU A 246 16.45 -5.98 3.15
CA LEU A 246 15.91 -4.69 2.74
C LEU A 246 14.76 -4.25 3.63
N GLU A 247 13.84 -5.15 3.95
CA GLU A 247 12.71 -4.87 4.84
C GLU A 247 13.18 -4.57 6.27
N GLN A 248 14.13 -5.35 6.79
CA GLN A 248 14.71 -5.12 8.11
C GLN A 248 15.38 -3.75 8.23
N VAL A 249 16.10 -3.31 7.18
CA VAL A 249 16.67 -1.96 7.11
C VAL A 249 15.56 -0.91 7.06
N CYS A 250 14.51 -1.11 6.26
CA CYS A 250 13.38 -0.19 6.20
C CYS A 250 12.64 -0.08 7.54
N ASP A 251 12.44 -1.20 8.23
CA ASP A 251 11.81 -1.22 9.57
C ASP A 251 12.64 -0.45 10.59
N HIS A 252 13.98 -0.61 10.55
CA HIS A 252 14.90 0.16 11.39
C HIS A 252 14.80 1.66 11.12
N LEU A 253 14.75 2.09 9.85
CA LEU A 253 14.61 3.49 9.47
C LEU A 253 13.25 4.09 9.87
N ILE A 254 12.18 3.30 9.78
CA ILE A 254 10.83 3.73 10.18
C ILE A 254 10.72 3.88 11.70
N ALA A 255 11.38 3.01 12.45
CA ALA A 255 11.33 3.00 13.91
C ALA A 255 11.96 4.26 14.52
N ASP A 256 13.12 4.66 14.04
CA ASP A 256 13.81 5.87 14.49
C ASP A 256 14.70 6.43 13.38
N LEU A 257 14.14 7.36 12.60
CA LEU A 257 14.84 7.96 11.47
C LEU A 257 15.95 8.94 11.90
N ALA A 258 15.77 9.60 13.05
CA ALA A 258 16.73 10.58 13.55
C ALA A 258 18.04 9.94 14.00
N GLU A 259 17.94 8.80 14.69
CA GLU A 259 19.08 8.07 15.27
C GLU A 259 19.52 6.88 14.40
N ALA A 260 18.93 6.73 13.20
CA ALA A 260 19.20 5.61 12.33
C ALA A 260 20.69 5.50 11.95
N ASN A 261 21.32 4.41 12.34
CA ASN A 261 22.74 4.16 12.16
C ASN A 261 23.02 2.75 11.62
N TRP A 262 23.86 2.67 10.58
CA TRP A 262 24.20 1.42 9.92
C TRP A 262 24.90 0.40 10.85
N GLN A 263 25.86 0.86 11.63
CA GLN A 263 26.60 -0.02 12.56
C GLN A 263 25.67 -0.57 13.65
N GLN A 264 24.82 0.29 14.21
CA GLN A 264 23.84 -0.12 15.20
C GLN A 264 22.86 -1.15 14.62
N PHE A 265 22.36 -0.94 13.41
CA PHE A 265 21.53 -1.91 12.71
C PHE A 265 22.24 -3.25 12.54
N CYS A 266 23.48 -3.24 12.02
CA CYS A 266 24.24 -4.46 11.81
C CYS A 266 24.51 -5.23 13.10
N ASN A 267 24.82 -4.51 14.18
CA ASN A 267 25.05 -5.10 15.50
C ASN A 267 23.76 -5.77 16.03
N SER A 268 22.60 -5.10 15.91
CA SER A 268 21.31 -5.66 16.37
C SER A 268 20.89 -6.91 15.60
N GLN A 269 21.29 -7.04 14.34
CA GLN A 269 21.03 -8.19 13.48
C GLN A 269 22.15 -9.23 13.45
N HIS A 270 23.20 -9.05 14.26
CA HIS A 270 24.39 -9.92 14.29
C HIS A 270 25.05 -10.08 12.91
N LEU A 271 25.07 -9.01 12.11
CA LEU A 271 25.64 -8.99 10.76
C LEU A 271 26.98 -8.27 10.72
N LEU A 272 27.89 -8.76 9.89
CA LEU A 272 29.11 -8.03 9.55
C LEU A 272 28.76 -6.92 8.55
N GLU A 273 29.11 -5.66 8.85
CA GLU A 273 28.77 -4.47 8.06
C GLU A 273 29.10 -4.62 6.57
N ARG A 274 30.32 -5.11 6.26
CA ARG A 274 30.74 -5.33 4.87
C ARG A 274 29.89 -6.35 4.14
N THR A 275 29.47 -7.42 4.82
CA THR A 275 28.63 -8.46 4.24
C THR A 275 27.20 -7.96 4.03
N ALA A 276 26.65 -7.27 5.03
CA ALA A 276 25.33 -6.66 4.95
C ALA A 276 25.28 -5.59 3.84
N ALA A 277 26.27 -4.71 3.74
CA ALA A 277 26.35 -3.70 2.69
C ALA A 277 26.40 -4.30 1.29
N ARG A 278 27.20 -5.38 1.09
CA ARG A 278 27.24 -6.10 -0.19
C ARG A 278 25.90 -6.74 -0.54
N ARG A 279 25.23 -7.35 0.45
CA ARG A 279 23.89 -7.94 0.24
C ARG A 279 22.85 -6.87 -0.09
N LEU A 280 22.85 -5.74 0.63
CA LEU A 280 21.94 -4.63 0.38
C LEU A 280 22.17 -4.03 -1.02
N LYS A 281 23.44 -3.89 -1.45
CA LYS A 281 23.79 -3.43 -2.79
C LYS A 281 23.34 -4.40 -3.89
N ALA A 282 23.39 -5.71 -3.65
CA ALA A 282 22.85 -6.71 -4.57
C ALA A 282 21.31 -6.60 -4.71
N LEU A 283 20.62 -6.05 -3.69
CA LEU A 283 19.22 -5.67 -3.75
C LEU A 283 18.96 -4.30 -4.40
N GLY A 284 20.00 -3.64 -4.93
CA GLY A 284 19.92 -2.36 -5.63
C GLY A 284 20.01 -1.13 -4.73
N TRP A 285 20.30 -1.28 -3.42
CA TRP A 285 20.26 -0.18 -2.46
C TRP A 285 21.54 -0.10 -1.60
N SER A 286 21.82 1.10 -1.10
CA SER A 286 22.70 1.33 0.04
C SER A 286 21.89 1.87 1.22
N PHE A 287 22.43 1.76 2.44
CA PHE A 287 21.79 2.32 3.63
C PHE A 287 21.58 3.84 3.52
N SER A 288 22.58 4.55 3.03
CA SER A 288 22.52 6.01 2.85
C SER A 288 21.45 6.44 1.84
N GLU A 289 21.25 5.70 0.76
CA GLU A 289 20.17 5.97 -0.19
C GLU A 289 18.78 5.72 0.43
N LEU A 290 18.62 4.63 1.17
CA LEU A 290 17.36 4.35 1.89
C LEU A 290 17.07 5.42 2.95
N LEU A 291 18.07 5.80 3.73
CA LEU A 291 17.95 6.86 4.72
C LEU A 291 17.54 8.19 4.07
N ASP A 292 18.14 8.54 2.93
CA ASP A 292 17.80 9.76 2.17
C ASP A 292 16.37 9.71 1.66
N GLU A 293 15.91 8.57 1.13
CA GLU A 293 14.52 8.39 0.66
C GLU A 293 13.52 8.49 1.84
N TYR A 294 13.77 7.85 2.98
CA TYR A 294 12.89 7.96 4.14
C TYR A 294 12.86 9.36 4.73
N ARG A 295 14.00 10.05 4.79
CA ARG A 295 14.07 11.46 5.19
C ARG A 295 13.24 12.36 4.28
N ARG A 296 13.35 12.16 2.97
CA ARG A 296 12.54 12.88 1.98
C ARG A 296 11.04 12.70 2.23
N TYR A 297 10.57 11.46 2.38
CA TYR A 297 9.14 11.20 2.62
C TYR A 297 8.64 11.81 3.90
N ARG A 298 9.40 11.66 4.99
CA ARG A 298 9.01 12.24 6.26
C ARG A 298 9.04 13.76 6.22
N ALA A 299 9.98 14.36 5.48
CA ALA A 299 10.01 15.80 5.24
C ALA A 299 8.74 16.27 4.51
N GLU A 300 8.35 15.60 3.43
CA GLU A 300 7.11 15.89 2.70
C GLU A 300 5.89 15.78 3.63
N ASP A 301 5.80 14.70 4.43
CA ASP A 301 4.69 14.48 5.37
C ASP A 301 4.61 15.57 6.46
N PHE A 302 5.74 15.96 7.04
CA PHE A 302 5.77 17.03 8.03
C PHE A 302 5.43 18.39 7.42
N LEU A 303 5.99 18.69 6.25
CA LEU A 303 5.76 19.98 5.58
C LEU A 303 4.31 20.15 5.11
N GLN A 304 3.61 19.06 4.73
CA GLN A 304 2.21 19.11 4.29
C GLN A 304 1.20 18.97 5.43
N GLY A 305 1.52 18.17 6.41
CA GLY A 305 0.52 17.68 7.38
C GLY A 305 0.67 18.27 8.77
N THR A 306 1.63 19.18 8.99
CA THR A 306 1.87 19.77 10.32
C THR A 306 2.33 21.22 10.23
N ASP A 307 2.13 21.96 11.33
CA ASP A 307 2.64 23.32 11.50
C ASP A 307 4.00 23.36 12.21
N LEU A 308 4.73 22.23 12.26
CA LEU A 308 6.03 22.14 12.90
C LEU A 308 7.02 23.16 12.33
N GLU A 309 7.84 23.76 13.20
CA GLU A 309 8.91 24.63 12.79
C GLU A 309 9.99 23.86 12.01
N LEU A 310 10.66 24.53 11.06
CA LEU A 310 11.68 23.88 10.21
C LEU A 310 12.85 23.33 11.04
N VAL A 311 13.17 23.93 12.18
CA VAL A 311 14.18 23.43 13.12
C VAL A 311 13.74 22.08 13.66
N GLU A 312 12.50 21.97 14.13
CA GLU A 312 11.96 20.74 14.69
C GLU A 312 11.87 19.62 13.64
N ILE A 313 11.48 19.96 12.40
CA ILE A 313 11.48 19.00 11.28
C ILE A 313 12.90 18.51 11.02
N SER A 314 13.87 19.41 10.97
CA SER A 314 15.29 19.10 10.77
C SER A 314 15.79 18.10 11.81
N ASP A 315 15.51 18.35 13.09
CA ASP A 315 15.91 17.50 14.21
C ASP A 315 15.25 16.12 14.13
N ARG A 316 13.94 16.06 13.89
CA ARG A 316 13.19 14.79 13.73
C ARG A 316 13.64 13.94 12.55
N LEU A 317 14.27 14.55 11.55
CA LEU A 317 14.86 13.88 10.42
C LEU A 317 16.32 13.50 10.62
N GLY A 318 16.92 13.84 11.77
CA GLY A 318 18.30 13.53 12.12
C GLY A 318 19.33 14.36 11.35
N TYR A 319 19.03 15.64 11.06
CA TYR A 319 20.00 16.60 10.55
C TYR A 319 20.63 17.38 11.69
N SER A 320 21.94 17.60 11.61
CA SER A 320 22.70 18.38 12.60
C SER A 320 22.32 19.86 12.63
N ASP A 321 21.74 20.39 11.55
CA ASP A 321 21.36 21.78 11.38
C ASP A 321 20.31 21.98 10.27
N VAL A 322 19.56 23.06 10.37
CA VAL A 322 18.52 23.44 9.39
C VAL A 322 19.07 23.72 8.00
N GLN A 323 20.33 24.14 7.89
CA GLN A 323 20.93 24.44 6.58
C GLN A 323 21.18 23.15 5.81
N SER A 324 21.61 22.09 6.50
CA SER A 324 21.75 20.75 5.92
C SER A 324 20.41 20.19 5.45
N PHE A 325 19.35 20.36 6.24
CA PHE A 325 17.98 20.04 5.85
C PHE A 325 17.52 20.86 4.64
N ASN A 326 17.77 22.17 4.62
CA ASN A 326 17.42 23.03 3.48
C ASN A 326 18.11 22.56 2.18
N ARG A 327 19.40 22.20 2.24
CA ARG A 327 20.13 21.65 1.07
C ARG A 327 19.51 20.34 0.59
N ALA A 328 19.08 19.49 1.51
CA ALA A 328 18.40 18.25 1.17
C ALA A 328 17.04 18.53 0.48
N CYS A 329 16.24 19.46 1.02
CA CYS A 329 14.96 19.85 0.40
C CYS A 329 15.15 20.43 -1.00
N LEU A 330 16.16 21.27 -1.23
CA LEU A 330 16.48 21.78 -2.58
C LEU A 330 16.78 20.65 -3.56
N ARG A 331 17.51 19.62 -3.11
CA ARG A 331 17.81 18.44 -3.93
C ARG A 331 16.58 17.59 -4.22
N TRP A 332 15.70 17.37 -3.23
CA TRP A 332 14.54 16.50 -3.34
C TRP A 332 13.34 17.14 -4.02
N LEU A 333 13.07 18.40 -3.67
CA LEU A 333 11.82 19.11 -3.99
C LEU A 333 12.03 20.26 -4.99
N GLY A 334 13.28 20.57 -5.33
CA GLY A 334 13.63 21.68 -6.22
C GLY A 334 13.43 23.06 -5.61
N CYS A 335 13.03 23.17 -4.34
CA CYS A 335 12.83 24.45 -3.64
C CYS A 335 13.07 24.32 -2.13
N ALA A 336 13.20 25.47 -1.47
CA ALA A 336 13.33 25.52 -0.01
C ALA A 336 12.06 24.99 0.70
N PRO A 337 12.17 24.38 1.90
CA PRO A 337 11.04 23.75 2.60
C PRO A 337 9.90 24.74 2.90
N GLY A 338 10.21 26.00 3.25
CA GLY A 338 9.18 27.03 3.47
C GLY A 338 8.40 27.37 2.18
N ALA A 339 9.10 27.51 1.06
CA ALA A 339 8.47 27.75 -0.23
C ALA A 339 7.59 26.56 -0.67
N TRP A 340 8.04 25.33 -0.38
CA TRP A 340 7.28 24.13 -0.68
C TRP A 340 6.00 24.04 0.15
N ARG A 341 6.06 24.32 1.46
CA ARG A 341 4.88 24.39 2.35
C ARG A 341 3.83 25.37 1.83
N THR A 342 4.25 26.56 1.42
CA THR A 342 3.33 27.60 0.88
C THR A 342 2.64 27.13 -0.40
N ARG A 343 3.32 26.42 -1.29
CA ARG A 343 2.74 25.90 -2.54
C ARG A 343 1.69 24.83 -2.32
N GLN A 344 1.81 24.05 -1.25
CA GLN A 344 0.87 22.96 -0.93
C GLN A 344 -0.34 23.42 -0.12
N GLY A 345 -0.25 24.61 0.50
CA GLY A 345 -1.35 25.23 1.25
C GLY A 345 -2.27 26.11 0.39
N GLN A 346 -1.98 26.23 -0.90
CA GLN A 346 -2.83 26.92 -1.89
C GLN A 346 -3.59 25.89 -2.73
#